data_144defd9ee97fc7de8cf2cc614d38140
#
_entry.id   144defd9ee97fc7de8cf2cc614d38140
#
_cell.length_a   1.000
_cell.length_b   1.000
_cell.length_c   1.000
_cell.angle_alpha   90.00
_cell.angle_beta   90.00
_cell.angle_gamma   90.00
#
_symmetry.space_group_name_H-M   'P 1'
#
loop_
_entity.id
_entity.type
_entity.pdbx_description
1 polymer ?
#
loop_
_entity_poly.entity_id
_entity_poly.type
_entity_poly.pdbx_seq_one_letter_code
_entity_poly.pdbx_strand_id
1 'polypeptide(L)'
;LMREKAPEIVRIMAALAEFLQVERCVIALKDHYHAELAALRKAVAESGADVKIFELQNFYPAGDEQMIVREVTGEIVPPTKIPAAVGAVVDNIATIYAIGEAMEGKTFTHKYLTVTGEVAHPVVLRVPIGTSLQACIDLAGGATCRNPYIMTGGPLMGKHVAPEAMDTAVVTKTTSGILVLPEGCANESRDRVSVEAMIHRAKAACIQCTSCTQMCPRHMLGHPIEPHRIMRKMALGGDITEM
;
A
#
# COMPACT_ATOMS: atom_id res chain seq x y z
N LEU A 1 -0.86 4.01 -15.38
CA LEU A 1 0.55 4.40 -15.31
C LEU A 1 1.47 3.30 -15.88
N MET A 2 1.54 2.10 -15.26
CA MET A 2 2.46 1.03 -15.68
C MET A 2 2.29 0.58 -17.15
N ARG A 3 1.06 0.47 -17.66
CA ARG A 3 0.83 0.11 -19.06
C ARG A 3 1.28 1.18 -20.05
N GLU A 4 0.96 2.44 -19.74
CA GLU A 4 1.18 3.57 -20.65
C GLU A 4 2.61 4.11 -20.58
N LYS A 5 3.27 3.95 -19.43
CA LYS A 5 4.57 4.52 -19.10
C LYS A 5 5.66 3.46 -18.86
N ALA A 6 5.42 2.22 -19.31
CA ALA A 6 6.36 1.13 -19.14
C ALA A 6 7.77 1.47 -19.70
N PRO A 7 7.93 2.04 -20.92
CA PRO A 7 9.26 2.39 -21.44
C PRO A 7 9.99 3.42 -20.58
N GLU A 8 9.29 4.47 -20.13
CA GLU A 8 9.86 5.49 -19.26
C GLU A 8 10.27 4.89 -17.90
N ILE A 9 9.42 4.06 -17.33
CA ILE A 9 9.69 3.40 -16.03
C ILE A 9 10.95 2.54 -16.13
N VAL A 10 11.08 1.71 -17.17
CA VAL A 10 12.25 0.85 -17.36
C VAL A 10 13.51 1.70 -17.56
N ARG A 11 13.45 2.76 -18.35
CA ARG A 11 14.56 3.71 -18.53
C ARG A 11 15.01 4.35 -17.22
N ILE A 12 14.06 4.80 -16.39
CA ILE A 12 14.34 5.42 -15.09
C ILE A 12 14.94 4.39 -14.14
N MET A 13 14.40 3.19 -14.09
CA MET A 13 14.94 2.10 -13.26
C MET A 13 16.38 1.76 -13.63
N ALA A 14 16.69 1.68 -14.92
CA ALA A 14 18.06 1.45 -15.39
C ALA A 14 19.01 2.58 -14.98
N ALA A 15 18.59 3.85 -15.15
CA ALA A 15 19.39 5.00 -14.75
C ALA A 15 19.62 5.04 -13.23
N LEU A 16 18.63 4.70 -12.43
CA LEU A 16 18.76 4.62 -10.97
C LEU A 16 19.68 3.46 -10.56
N ALA A 17 19.62 2.32 -11.25
CA ALA A 17 20.49 1.18 -11.00
C ALA A 17 21.95 1.54 -11.25
N GLU A 18 22.24 2.25 -12.34
CA GLU A 18 23.57 2.76 -12.67
C GLU A 18 24.05 3.79 -11.63
N PHE A 19 23.21 4.76 -11.29
CA PHE A 19 23.54 5.80 -10.31
C PHE A 19 23.84 5.22 -8.92
N LEU A 20 23.03 4.26 -8.46
CA LEU A 20 23.17 3.61 -7.16
C LEU A 20 24.22 2.48 -7.17
N GLN A 21 24.75 2.11 -8.34
CA GLN A 21 25.69 1.01 -8.52
C GLN A 21 25.19 -0.32 -7.92
N VAL A 22 23.91 -0.62 -8.12
CA VAL A 22 23.31 -1.85 -7.60
C VAL A 22 23.58 -3.04 -8.52
N GLU A 23 23.77 -4.22 -7.92
CA GLU A 23 23.98 -5.47 -8.67
C GLU A 23 22.71 -5.99 -9.35
N ARG A 24 21.54 -5.65 -8.82
CA ARG A 24 20.25 -6.13 -9.30
C ARG A 24 19.21 -5.03 -9.30
N CYS A 25 18.54 -4.87 -10.44
CA CYS A 25 17.41 -3.98 -10.59
C CYS A 25 16.15 -4.82 -10.92
N VAL A 26 15.11 -4.70 -10.07
CA VAL A 26 13.93 -5.57 -10.15
C VAL A 26 12.65 -4.77 -10.05
N ILE A 27 11.70 -5.03 -10.93
CA ILE A 27 10.31 -4.57 -10.81
C ILE A 27 9.49 -5.76 -10.30
N ALA A 28 9.01 -5.67 -9.05
CA ALA A 28 8.17 -6.69 -8.45
C ALA A 28 6.69 -6.32 -8.59
N LEU A 29 5.90 -7.20 -9.20
CA LEU A 29 4.48 -6.98 -9.47
C LEU A 29 3.70 -8.27 -9.28
N LYS A 30 2.47 -8.19 -8.74
CA LYS A 30 1.62 -9.37 -8.56
C LYS A 30 1.28 -10.02 -9.91
N ASP A 31 1.29 -11.35 -9.93
CA ASP A 31 1.12 -12.20 -11.12
C ASP A 31 -0.19 -11.95 -11.89
N HIS A 32 -1.27 -11.57 -11.21
CA HIS A 32 -2.57 -11.33 -11.85
C HIS A 32 -2.66 -10.00 -12.63
N TYR A 33 -1.66 -9.13 -12.57
CA TYR A 33 -1.61 -7.89 -13.37
C TYR A 33 -1.06 -8.16 -14.79
N HIS A 34 -1.71 -9.06 -15.53
CA HIS A 34 -1.22 -9.57 -16.82
C HIS A 34 -0.91 -8.49 -17.86
N ALA A 35 -1.77 -7.48 -17.98
CA ALA A 35 -1.58 -6.39 -18.95
C ALA A 35 -0.37 -5.50 -18.60
N GLU A 36 -0.17 -5.21 -17.33
CA GLU A 36 0.96 -4.45 -16.81
C GLU A 36 2.27 -5.24 -16.96
N LEU A 37 2.25 -6.53 -16.62
CA LEU A 37 3.39 -7.44 -16.80
C LEU A 37 3.80 -7.55 -18.28
N ALA A 38 2.83 -7.69 -19.19
CA ALA A 38 3.10 -7.73 -20.61
C ALA A 38 3.74 -6.44 -21.13
N ALA A 39 3.23 -5.27 -20.70
CA ALA A 39 3.77 -3.98 -21.08
C ALA A 39 5.21 -3.77 -20.56
N LEU A 40 5.47 -4.12 -19.29
CA LEU A 40 6.79 -3.99 -18.68
C LEU A 40 7.80 -4.95 -19.32
N ARG A 41 7.43 -6.22 -19.55
CA ARG A 41 8.28 -7.20 -20.25
C ARG A 41 8.65 -6.75 -21.66
N LYS A 42 7.68 -6.21 -22.39
CA LYS A 42 7.92 -5.64 -23.72
C LYS A 42 8.93 -4.49 -23.64
N ALA A 43 8.72 -3.55 -22.72
CA ALA A 43 9.61 -2.40 -22.53
C ALA A 43 11.03 -2.81 -22.14
N VAL A 44 11.19 -3.81 -21.27
CA VAL A 44 12.51 -4.38 -20.91
C VAL A 44 13.19 -4.98 -22.14
N ALA A 45 12.47 -5.81 -22.91
CA ALA A 45 13.02 -6.45 -24.12
C ALA A 45 13.45 -5.41 -25.18
N GLU A 46 12.66 -4.36 -25.38
CA GLU A 46 12.95 -3.30 -26.35
C GLU A 46 14.10 -2.36 -25.91
N SER A 47 14.26 -2.14 -24.61
CA SER A 47 15.31 -1.27 -24.08
C SER A 47 16.68 -1.93 -23.99
N GLY A 48 16.75 -3.25 -23.88
CA GLY A 48 17.96 -4.01 -23.59
C GLY A 48 18.54 -3.76 -22.18
N ALA A 49 17.77 -3.09 -21.29
CA ALA A 49 18.20 -2.79 -19.93
C ALA A 49 18.22 -4.05 -19.06
N ASP A 50 19.20 -4.15 -18.14
CA ASP A 50 19.24 -5.24 -17.16
C ASP A 50 18.28 -4.96 -15.99
N VAL A 51 16.99 -4.95 -16.31
CA VAL A 51 15.88 -4.83 -15.37
C VAL A 51 15.11 -6.13 -15.38
N LYS A 52 14.99 -6.77 -14.24
CA LYS A 52 14.27 -8.03 -14.09
C LYS A 52 12.83 -7.80 -13.65
N ILE A 53 11.91 -8.61 -14.14
CA ILE A 53 10.52 -8.64 -13.68
C ILE A 53 10.35 -9.83 -12.74
N PHE A 54 9.92 -9.56 -11.51
CA PHE A 54 9.61 -10.57 -10.50
C PHE A 54 8.10 -10.63 -10.28
N GLU A 55 7.51 -11.79 -10.48
CA GLU A 55 6.08 -12.00 -10.26
C GLU A 55 5.83 -12.43 -8.82
N LEU A 56 5.16 -11.55 -8.07
CA LEU A 56 4.72 -11.80 -6.71
C LEU A 56 3.42 -12.60 -6.72
N GLN A 57 3.28 -13.53 -5.82
CA GLN A 57 2.00 -14.20 -5.57
C GLN A 57 0.96 -13.20 -5.06
N ASN A 58 -0.33 -13.47 -5.33
CA ASN A 58 -1.42 -12.61 -4.91
C ASN A 58 -1.84 -12.91 -3.47
N PHE A 59 -1.18 -12.32 -2.51
CA PHE A 59 -1.56 -12.32 -1.09
C PHE A 59 -1.44 -10.90 -0.49
N TYR A 60 -1.97 -10.71 0.70
CA TYR A 60 -1.75 -9.50 1.47
C TYR A 60 -0.81 -9.83 2.66
N PRO A 61 0.26 -9.08 2.86
CA PRO A 61 0.68 -7.80 2.23
C PRO A 61 1.86 -7.94 1.22
N ALA A 62 1.71 -8.69 0.14
CA ALA A 62 2.80 -8.90 -0.85
C ALA A 62 3.49 -7.61 -1.34
N GLY A 63 2.79 -6.45 -1.31
CA GLY A 63 3.36 -5.14 -1.64
C GLY A 63 4.09 -4.43 -0.49
N ASP A 64 4.18 -5.04 0.68
CA ASP A 64 4.99 -4.52 1.79
C ASP A 64 6.48 -4.63 1.45
N GLU A 65 7.25 -3.59 1.73
CA GLU A 65 8.66 -3.50 1.36
C GLU A 65 9.52 -4.63 1.93
N GLN A 66 9.25 -5.06 3.17
CA GLN A 66 10.00 -6.15 3.79
C GLN A 66 9.62 -7.51 3.20
N MET A 67 8.35 -7.70 2.80
CA MET A 67 7.91 -8.88 2.06
C MET A 67 8.57 -8.93 0.68
N ILE A 68 8.60 -7.80 -0.04
CA ILE A 68 9.26 -7.70 -1.35
C ILE A 68 10.75 -8.06 -1.24
N VAL A 69 11.46 -7.51 -0.25
CA VAL A 69 12.88 -7.84 -0.04
C VAL A 69 13.03 -9.34 0.19
N ARG A 70 12.24 -9.94 1.06
CA ARG A 70 12.29 -11.38 1.36
C ARG A 70 12.02 -12.24 0.12
N GLU A 71 11.00 -11.91 -0.66
CA GLU A 71 10.61 -12.66 -1.85
C GLU A 71 11.68 -12.55 -2.97
N VAL A 72 12.23 -11.36 -3.17
CA VAL A 72 13.16 -11.08 -4.28
C VAL A 72 14.60 -11.48 -3.95
N THR A 73 15.04 -11.31 -2.71
CA THR A 73 16.45 -11.49 -2.32
C THR A 73 16.69 -12.70 -1.42
N GLY A 74 15.67 -13.17 -0.70
CA GLY A 74 15.80 -14.15 0.36
C GLY A 74 16.21 -13.56 1.71
N GLU A 75 16.61 -12.28 1.75
CA GLU A 75 17.07 -11.61 2.97
C GLU A 75 15.90 -11.16 3.85
N ILE A 76 16.11 -11.15 5.15
CA ILE A 76 15.13 -10.67 6.13
C ILE A 76 15.59 -9.31 6.66
N VAL A 77 14.79 -8.27 6.41
CA VAL A 77 15.02 -6.96 7.02
C VAL A 77 14.82 -7.09 8.54
N PRO A 78 15.81 -6.72 9.38
CA PRO A 78 15.66 -6.85 10.83
C PRO A 78 14.48 -6.04 11.37
N PRO A 79 13.85 -6.45 12.47
CA PRO A 79 12.78 -5.69 13.11
C PRO A 79 13.18 -4.24 13.34
N THR A 80 12.22 -3.31 13.10
CA THR A 80 12.42 -1.85 13.21
C THR A 80 13.40 -1.21 12.22
N LYS A 81 14.02 -1.98 11.34
CA LYS A 81 14.91 -1.47 10.29
C LYS A 81 14.17 -1.31 8.96
N ILE A 82 14.76 -0.52 8.08
CA ILE A 82 14.31 -0.34 6.70
C ILE A 82 15.12 -1.25 5.74
N PRO A 83 14.66 -1.49 4.51
CA PRO A 83 15.35 -2.32 3.51
C PRO A 83 16.84 -2.01 3.32
N ALA A 84 17.25 -0.76 3.47
CA ALA A 84 18.66 -0.35 3.37
C ALA A 84 19.60 -1.08 4.35
N ALA A 85 19.08 -1.61 5.46
CA ALA A 85 19.88 -2.39 6.41
C ALA A 85 20.38 -3.72 5.84
N VAL A 86 19.78 -4.18 4.74
CA VAL A 86 20.19 -5.40 3.99
C VAL A 86 20.61 -5.05 2.55
N GLY A 87 21.00 -3.79 2.32
CA GLY A 87 21.49 -3.34 1.01
C GLY A 87 20.41 -3.22 -0.07
N ALA A 88 19.15 -3.12 0.29
CA ALA A 88 18.05 -2.99 -0.65
C ALA A 88 17.41 -1.60 -0.60
N VAL A 89 16.98 -1.09 -1.76
CA VAL A 89 16.12 0.11 -1.89
C VAL A 89 14.82 -0.34 -2.52
N VAL A 90 13.70 -0.05 -1.88
CA VAL A 90 12.36 -0.40 -2.36
C VAL A 90 11.53 0.86 -2.48
N ASP A 91 11.03 1.12 -3.68
CA ASP A 91 10.20 2.28 -3.98
C ASP A 91 8.94 1.90 -4.75
N ASN A 92 7.90 2.70 -4.56
CA ASN A 92 6.67 2.56 -5.33
C ASN A 92 6.90 3.04 -6.76
N ILE A 93 6.29 2.35 -7.74
CA ILE A 93 6.43 2.67 -9.17
C ILE A 93 6.05 4.13 -9.50
N ALA A 94 5.12 4.73 -8.77
CA ALA A 94 4.78 6.15 -8.95
C ALA A 94 5.89 7.08 -8.43
N THR A 95 6.64 6.67 -7.40
CA THR A 95 7.85 7.37 -6.94
C THR A 95 8.94 7.30 -8.00
N ILE A 96 9.20 6.13 -8.55
CA ILE A 96 10.17 5.94 -9.64
C ILE A 96 9.83 6.86 -10.82
N TYR A 97 8.57 6.88 -11.24
CA TYR A 97 8.13 7.76 -12.32
C TYR A 97 8.34 9.25 -11.98
N ALA A 98 8.03 9.66 -10.75
CA ALA A 98 8.24 11.04 -10.30
C ALA A 98 9.73 11.43 -10.25
N ILE A 99 10.62 10.50 -9.88
CA ILE A 99 12.08 10.71 -9.97
C ILE A 99 12.48 10.98 -11.42
N GLY A 100 11.97 10.21 -12.38
CA GLY A 100 12.23 10.46 -13.80
C GLY A 100 11.76 11.83 -14.27
N GLU A 101 10.57 12.28 -13.86
CA GLU A 101 10.09 13.63 -14.14
C GLU A 101 11.03 14.69 -13.53
N ALA A 102 11.53 14.46 -12.31
CA ALA A 102 12.47 15.35 -11.65
C ALA A 102 13.85 15.41 -12.37
N MET A 103 14.32 14.27 -12.88
CA MET A 103 15.56 14.23 -13.71
C MET A 103 15.42 15.07 -14.99
N GLU A 104 14.20 15.26 -15.48
CA GLU A 104 13.90 16.14 -16.62
C GLU A 104 13.60 17.60 -16.19
N GLY A 105 13.83 17.95 -14.93
CA GLY A 105 13.59 19.30 -14.39
C GLY A 105 12.11 19.61 -14.12
N LYS A 106 11.22 18.62 -14.14
CA LYS A 106 9.80 18.80 -13.87
C LYS A 106 9.51 18.75 -12.38
N THR A 107 8.67 19.67 -11.91
CA THR A 107 8.23 19.70 -10.52
C THR A 107 7.10 18.70 -10.28
N PHE A 108 7.12 18.01 -9.13
CA PHE A 108 6.06 17.09 -8.73
C PHE A 108 4.80 17.84 -8.28
N THR A 109 3.96 18.20 -9.23
CA THR A 109 2.72 18.96 -9.01
C THR A 109 1.45 18.14 -9.16
N HIS A 110 1.55 16.94 -9.72
CA HIS A 110 0.40 16.07 -9.98
C HIS A 110 0.58 14.71 -9.31
N LYS A 111 -0.51 14.13 -8.89
CA LYS A 111 -0.56 12.79 -8.30
C LYS A 111 -1.47 11.87 -9.11
N TYR A 112 -1.00 10.64 -9.36
CA TYR A 112 -1.87 9.55 -9.79
C TYR A 112 -2.49 8.91 -8.56
N LEU A 113 -3.81 8.77 -8.55
CA LEU A 113 -4.57 8.11 -7.50
C LEU A 113 -5.75 7.33 -8.07
N THR A 114 -6.20 6.32 -7.34
CA THR A 114 -7.38 5.53 -7.70
C THR A 114 -8.58 6.00 -6.90
N VAL A 115 -9.71 6.24 -7.57
CA VAL A 115 -11.01 6.44 -6.92
C VAL A 115 -11.85 5.19 -7.18
N THR A 116 -12.32 4.53 -6.13
CA THR A 116 -13.03 3.24 -6.24
C THR A 116 -13.99 3.01 -5.06
N GLY A 117 -14.72 1.90 -5.13
CA GLY A 117 -15.78 1.55 -4.19
C GLY A 117 -17.14 1.95 -4.72
N GLU A 118 -18.00 2.51 -3.89
CA GLU A 118 -19.35 2.98 -4.23
C GLU A 118 -19.33 4.29 -5.00
N VAL A 119 -18.72 4.27 -6.20
CA VAL A 119 -18.71 5.37 -7.18
C VAL A 119 -19.25 4.88 -8.52
N ALA A 120 -19.81 5.77 -9.32
CA ALA A 120 -20.42 5.37 -10.60
C ALA A 120 -19.39 4.78 -11.58
N HIS A 121 -18.18 5.33 -11.61
CA HIS A 121 -17.13 4.95 -12.55
C HIS A 121 -15.77 4.86 -11.83
N PRO A 122 -15.39 3.69 -11.27
CA PRO A 122 -14.05 3.53 -10.70
C PRO A 122 -12.96 3.90 -11.71
N VAL A 123 -12.02 4.75 -11.30
CA VAL A 123 -11.07 5.37 -12.23
C VAL A 123 -9.72 5.67 -11.58
N VAL A 124 -8.65 5.66 -12.39
CA VAL A 124 -7.36 6.21 -12.02
C VAL A 124 -7.27 7.64 -12.55
N LEU A 125 -7.12 8.60 -11.66
CA LEU A 125 -7.02 10.02 -11.97
C LEU A 125 -5.57 10.50 -11.91
N ARG A 126 -5.21 11.48 -12.75
CA ARG A 126 -4.03 12.31 -12.59
C ARG A 126 -4.50 13.74 -12.29
N VAL A 127 -4.33 14.18 -11.05
CA VAL A 127 -4.82 15.48 -10.59
C VAL A 127 -3.71 16.30 -9.93
N PRO A 128 -3.82 17.64 -9.94
CA PRO A 128 -2.94 18.49 -9.16
C PRO A 128 -2.99 18.15 -7.66
N ILE A 129 -1.85 18.26 -6.98
CA ILE A 129 -1.82 18.23 -5.51
C ILE A 129 -2.61 19.44 -5.01
N GLY A 130 -3.44 19.24 -3.98
CA GLY A 130 -4.39 20.27 -3.50
C GLY A 130 -5.80 20.16 -4.10
N THR A 131 -6.03 19.27 -5.09
CA THR A 131 -7.41 19.00 -5.55
C THR A 131 -8.24 18.42 -4.42
N SER A 132 -9.47 18.91 -4.21
CA SER A 132 -10.35 18.40 -3.16
C SER A 132 -10.71 16.93 -3.40
N LEU A 133 -10.89 16.17 -2.33
CA LEU A 133 -11.29 14.76 -2.44
C LEU A 133 -12.70 14.66 -3.05
N GLN A 134 -13.59 15.61 -2.74
CA GLN A 134 -14.92 15.68 -3.35
C GLN A 134 -14.84 15.80 -4.87
N ALA A 135 -14.01 16.70 -5.39
CA ALA A 135 -13.83 16.85 -6.84
C ALA A 135 -13.32 15.56 -7.50
N CYS A 136 -12.46 14.80 -6.83
CA CYS A 136 -12.01 13.49 -7.32
C CYS A 136 -13.16 12.47 -7.36
N ILE A 137 -14.03 12.46 -6.36
CA ILE A 137 -15.24 11.60 -6.32
C ILE A 137 -16.21 12.00 -7.42
N ASP A 138 -16.42 13.30 -7.65
CA ASP A 138 -17.28 13.81 -8.71
C ASP A 138 -16.77 13.43 -10.11
N LEU A 139 -15.44 13.48 -10.33
CA LEU A 139 -14.82 12.99 -11.56
C LEU A 139 -15.00 11.48 -11.77
N ALA A 140 -15.22 10.72 -10.71
CA ALA A 140 -15.59 9.30 -10.77
C ALA A 140 -17.12 9.09 -10.93
N GLY A 141 -17.88 10.15 -11.24
CA GLY A 141 -19.34 10.11 -11.43
C GLY A 141 -20.15 10.24 -10.14
N GLY A 142 -19.52 10.62 -9.04
CA GLY A 142 -20.13 10.77 -7.71
C GLY A 142 -20.29 9.46 -6.96
N ALA A 143 -20.61 9.58 -5.67
CA ALA A 143 -20.92 8.42 -4.82
C ALA A 143 -22.29 7.83 -5.19
N THR A 144 -22.39 6.50 -5.23
CA THR A 144 -23.63 5.77 -5.57
C THR A 144 -24.45 5.38 -4.32
N CYS A 145 -23.90 5.56 -3.13
CA CYS A 145 -24.56 5.29 -1.85
C CYS A 145 -24.85 6.58 -1.08
N ARG A 146 -25.78 6.51 -0.13
CA ARG A 146 -26.05 7.58 0.83
C ARG A 146 -25.04 7.52 1.97
N ASN A 147 -24.69 8.68 2.54
CA ASN A 147 -23.78 8.80 3.69
C ASN A 147 -22.51 7.95 3.53
N PRO A 148 -21.72 8.13 2.47
CA PRO A 148 -20.56 7.29 2.23
C PRO A 148 -19.52 7.43 3.34
N TYR A 149 -18.93 6.31 3.75
CA TYR A 149 -17.74 6.29 4.57
C TYR A 149 -16.51 6.40 3.67
N ILE A 150 -15.82 7.55 3.72
CA ILE A 150 -14.73 7.87 2.80
C ILE A 150 -13.37 7.64 3.49
N MET A 151 -12.48 6.96 2.78
CA MET A 151 -11.11 6.72 3.23
C MET A 151 -10.09 7.18 2.19
N THR A 152 -8.97 7.70 2.65
CA THR A 152 -7.77 7.88 1.83
C THR A 152 -6.81 6.70 2.04
N GLY A 153 -6.34 6.10 0.93
CA GLY A 153 -5.54 4.87 0.97
C GLY A 153 -6.39 3.61 0.88
N GLY A 154 -5.85 2.49 1.38
CA GLY A 154 -6.51 1.19 1.32
C GLY A 154 -7.34 0.88 2.58
N PRO A 155 -8.20 -0.16 2.55
CA PRO A 155 -9.14 -0.46 3.63
C PRO A 155 -8.47 -0.91 4.95
N LEU A 156 -7.22 -1.36 4.93
CA LEU A 156 -6.51 -1.84 6.11
C LEU A 156 -5.60 -0.78 6.75
N MET A 157 -4.98 0.07 5.94
CA MET A 157 -3.98 1.06 6.38
C MET A 157 -4.41 2.51 6.10
N GLY A 158 -5.53 2.70 5.40
CA GLY A 158 -6.06 4.02 5.06
C GLY A 158 -6.63 4.76 6.26
N LYS A 159 -6.87 6.05 6.06
CA LYS A 159 -7.43 6.95 7.07
C LYS A 159 -8.84 7.34 6.68
N HIS A 160 -9.75 7.30 7.64
CA HIS A 160 -11.09 7.85 7.49
C HIS A 160 -11.04 9.37 7.32
N VAL A 161 -11.85 9.88 6.44
CA VAL A 161 -12.09 11.32 6.24
C VAL A 161 -13.46 11.63 6.83
N ALA A 162 -13.48 12.35 7.93
CA ALA A 162 -14.73 12.74 8.58
C ALA A 162 -15.58 13.62 7.64
N PRO A 163 -16.92 13.51 7.66
CA PRO A 163 -17.79 14.32 6.80
C PRO A 163 -17.52 15.83 6.89
N GLU A 164 -17.22 16.33 8.10
CA GLU A 164 -16.91 17.73 8.35
C GLU A 164 -15.58 18.18 7.73
N ALA A 165 -14.67 17.24 7.47
CA ALA A 165 -13.38 17.51 6.85
C ALA A 165 -13.43 17.46 5.32
N MET A 166 -14.51 16.97 4.70
CA MET A 166 -14.59 16.77 3.25
C MET A 166 -14.38 18.05 2.44
N ASP A 167 -14.86 19.19 2.93
CA ASP A 167 -14.70 20.48 2.24
C ASP A 167 -13.24 20.98 2.21
N THR A 168 -12.42 20.52 3.15
CA THR A 168 -11.01 20.93 3.31
C THR A 168 -10.03 19.83 2.96
N ALA A 169 -10.48 18.59 2.87
CA ALA A 169 -9.66 17.44 2.55
C ALA A 169 -9.19 17.47 1.09
N VAL A 170 -7.89 17.40 0.90
CA VAL A 170 -7.27 17.52 -0.43
C VAL A 170 -6.30 16.39 -0.73
N VAL A 171 -6.04 16.19 -2.01
CA VAL A 171 -5.00 15.28 -2.50
C VAL A 171 -3.64 15.80 -2.09
N THR A 172 -2.86 14.95 -1.42
CA THR A 172 -1.48 15.20 -1.00
C THR A 172 -0.50 14.33 -1.78
N LYS A 173 0.79 14.53 -1.58
CA LYS A 173 1.85 13.67 -2.17
C LYS A 173 1.70 12.20 -1.78
N THR A 174 1.14 11.92 -0.61
CA THR A 174 0.97 10.56 -0.09
C THR A 174 -0.40 9.93 -0.38
N THR A 175 -1.34 10.68 -0.96
CA THR A 175 -2.67 10.16 -1.32
C THR A 175 -2.52 9.16 -2.48
N SER A 176 -2.70 7.87 -2.20
CA SER A 176 -2.61 6.79 -3.21
C SER A 176 -3.97 6.40 -3.78
N GLY A 177 -5.06 6.65 -3.04
CA GLY A 177 -6.41 6.34 -3.47
C GLY A 177 -7.46 6.97 -2.57
N ILE A 178 -8.68 7.01 -3.10
CA ILE A 178 -9.90 7.40 -2.40
C ILE A 178 -10.83 6.20 -2.49
N LEU A 179 -11.21 5.68 -1.34
CA LEU A 179 -12.12 4.55 -1.22
C LEU A 179 -13.45 5.05 -0.65
N VAL A 180 -14.50 4.89 -1.43
CA VAL A 180 -15.88 5.24 -1.06
C VAL A 180 -16.59 3.96 -0.64
N LEU A 181 -16.99 3.84 0.61
CA LEU A 181 -17.64 2.66 1.17
C LEU A 181 -19.08 2.98 1.58
N PRO A 182 -19.98 1.99 1.62
CA PRO A 182 -21.34 2.21 2.10
C PRO A 182 -21.36 2.47 3.61
N GLU A 183 -22.37 3.19 4.07
CA GLU A 183 -22.69 3.36 5.50
C GLU A 183 -22.78 1.99 6.19
N GLY A 184 -22.29 1.89 7.41
CA GLY A 184 -22.29 0.63 8.19
C GLY A 184 -21.24 -0.38 7.75
N CYS A 185 -20.31 -0.03 6.88
CA CYS A 185 -19.24 -0.93 6.47
C CYS A 185 -18.37 -1.41 7.64
N ALA A 186 -17.60 -2.47 7.42
CA ALA A 186 -16.76 -3.06 8.47
C ALA A 186 -15.71 -2.07 9.02
N ASN A 187 -15.18 -1.18 8.17
CA ASN A 187 -14.23 -0.15 8.57
C ASN A 187 -14.86 0.86 9.53
N GLU A 188 -16.05 1.37 9.19
CA GLU A 188 -16.79 2.29 10.04
C GLU A 188 -17.17 1.64 11.37
N SER A 189 -17.65 0.40 11.33
CA SER A 189 -17.99 -0.36 12.54
C SER A 189 -16.78 -0.57 13.44
N ARG A 190 -15.60 -0.84 12.86
CA ARG A 190 -14.33 -0.98 13.59
C ARG A 190 -13.94 0.33 14.28
N ASP A 191 -14.03 1.44 13.59
CA ASP A 191 -13.59 2.75 14.11
C ASP A 191 -14.48 3.28 15.23
N ARG A 192 -15.72 2.78 15.32
CA ARG A 192 -16.67 3.12 16.41
C ARG A 192 -16.52 2.25 17.66
N VAL A 193 -15.69 1.21 17.65
CA VAL A 193 -15.54 0.30 18.81
C VAL A 193 -14.60 0.92 19.83
N SER A 194 -15.07 1.04 21.08
CA SER A 194 -14.21 1.52 22.19
C SER A 194 -13.15 0.48 22.57
N VAL A 195 -12.06 0.95 23.18
CA VAL A 195 -10.98 0.07 23.68
C VAL A 195 -11.52 -0.97 24.67
N GLU A 196 -12.43 -0.57 25.57
CA GLU A 196 -13.07 -1.47 26.55
C GLU A 196 -13.86 -2.57 25.83
N ALA A 197 -14.61 -2.21 24.78
CA ALA A 197 -15.35 -3.19 23.97
C ALA A 197 -14.40 -4.13 23.19
N MET A 198 -13.26 -3.63 22.71
CA MET A 198 -12.23 -4.45 22.08
C MET A 198 -11.64 -5.46 23.07
N ILE A 199 -11.29 -5.02 24.27
CA ILE A 199 -10.77 -5.89 25.34
C ILE A 199 -11.81 -6.94 25.73
N HIS A 200 -13.08 -6.54 25.91
CA HIS A 200 -14.16 -7.46 26.24
C HIS A 200 -14.34 -8.54 25.17
N ARG A 201 -14.35 -8.14 23.89
CA ARG A 201 -14.41 -9.10 22.76
C ARG A 201 -13.19 -10.02 22.72
N ALA A 202 -11.99 -9.50 22.97
CA ALA A 202 -10.77 -10.30 23.02
C ALA A 202 -10.86 -11.38 24.13
N LYS A 203 -11.33 -11.02 25.33
CA LYS A 203 -11.54 -11.96 26.44
C LYS A 203 -12.55 -13.05 26.10
N ALA A 204 -13.66 -12.67 25.45
CA ALA A 204 -14.74 -13.60 25.13
C ALA A 204 -14.37 -14.55 23.96
N ALA A 205 -13.57 -14.08 22.99
CA ALA A 205 -13.26 -14.83 21.77
C ALA A 205 -11.95 -15.62 21.80
N CYS A 206 -11.01 -15.28 22.70
CA CYS A 206 -9.67 -15.86 22.69
C CYS A 206 -9.64 -17.27 23.30
N ILE A 207 -9.50 -18.28 22.45
CA ILE A 207 -9.34 -19.70 22.83
C ILE A 207 -7.87 -20.15 22.85
N GLN A 208 -6.90 -19.22 22.78
CA GLN A 208 -5.45 -19.50 22.80
C GLN A 208 -4.96 -20.36 21.62
N CYS A 209 -5.63 -20.33 20.48
CA CYS A 209 -5.29 -21.15 19.30
C CYS A 209 -4.03 -20.72 18.55
N THR A 210 -3.41 -19.59 18.91
CA THR A 210 -2.18 -19.00 18.30
C THR A 210 -2.30 -18.58 16.83
N SER A 211 -3.48 -18.72 16.19
CA SER A 211 -3.68 -18.36 14.77
C SER A 211 -3.27 -16.93 14.43
N CYS A 212 -3.48 -15.98 15.34
CA CYS A 212 -3.05 -14.58 15.15
C CYS A 212 -1.53 -14.43 14.98
N THR A 213 -0.73 -15.32 15.57
CA THR A 213 0.73 -15.37 15.37
C THR A 213 1.09 -16.11 14.09
N GLN A 214 0.48 -17.28 13.86
CA GLN A 214 0.75 -18.08 12.67
C GLN A 214 0.42 -17.35 11.37
N MET A 215 -0.59 -16.48 11.39
CA MET A 215 -1.01 -15.66 10.24
C MET A 215 -0.35 -14.26 10.23
N CYS A 216 0.46 -13.92 11.22
CA CYS A 216 1.10 -12.60 11.26
C CYS A 216 2.18 -12.50 10.18
N PRO A 217 2.09 -11.55 9.23
CA PRO A 217 3.10 -11.42 8.18
C PRO A 217 4.50 -11.18 8.72
N ARG A 218 4.64 -10.44 9.83
CA ARG A 218 5.94 -10.19 10.46
C ARG A 218 6.52 -11.43 11.13
N HIS A 219 5.68 -12.24 11.77
CA HIS A 219 6.10 -13.53 12.31
C HIS A 219 6.55 -14.50 11.19
N MET A 220 5.80 -14.54 10.10
CA MET A 220 6.14 -15.36 8.92
C MET A 220 7.46 -14.94 8.25
N LEU A 221 7.84 -13.66 8.35
CA LEU A 221 9.16 -13.17 7.93
C LEU A 221 10.30 -13.62 8.88
N GLY A 222 9.99 -14.22 10.04
CA GLY A 222 10.98 -14.61 11.05
C GLY A 222 11.22 -13.57 12.14
N HIS A 223 10.40 -12.49 12.19
CA HIS A 223 10.49 -11.54 13.30
C HIS A 223 9.95 -12.13 14.60
N PRO A 224 10.53 -11.80 15.77
CA PRO A 224 10.08 -12.29 17.07
C PRO A 224 8.80 -11.56 17.54
N ILE A 225 7.78 -11.53 16.69
CA ILE A 225 6.49 -10.90 16.97
C ILE A 225 5.46 -12.00 17.15
N GLU A 226 4.85 -12.06 18.34
CA GLU A 226 3.91 -13.08 18.74
C GLU A 226 2.58 -12.49 19.22
N PRO A 227 1.69 -12.09 18.32
CA PRO A 227 0.40 -11.48 18.67
C PRO A 227 -0.44 -12.30 19.66
N HIS A 228 -0.31 -13.64 19.67
CA HIS A 228 -1.02 -14.50 20.63
C HIS A 228 -0.67 -14.20 22.09
N ARG A 229 0.55 -13.72 22.37
CA ARG A 229 0.95 -13.33 23.73
C ARG A 229 0.22 -12.10 24.20
N ILE A 230 0.05 -11.10 23.31
CA ILE A 230 -0.74 -9.89 23.57
C ILE A 230 -2.18 -10.29 23.86
N MET A 231 -2.79 -11.08 22.96
CA MET A 231 -4.16 -11.58 23.11
C MET A 231 -4.36 -12.36 24.41
N ARG A 232 -3.39 -13.21 24.78
CA ARG A 232 -3.43 -13.95 26.03
C ARG A 232 -3.38 -13.03 27.26
N LYS A 233 -2.48 -12.04 27.26
CA LYS A 233 -2.36 -11.09 28.35
C LYS A 233 -3.63 -10.26 28.52
N MET A 234 -4.23 -9.78 27.42
CA MET A 234 -5.52 -9.10 27.42
C MET A 234 -6.65 -10.00 27.96
N ALA A 235 -6.74 -11.26 27.47
CA ALA A 235 -7.78 -12.20 27.87
C ALA A 235 -7.71 -12.54 29.38
N LEU A 236 -6.50 -12.67 29.93
CA LEU A 236 -6.29 -12.95 31.37
C LEU A 236 -6.33 -11.70 32.27
N GLY A 237 -6.54 -10.51 31.71
CA GLY A 237 -6.60 -9.26 32.49
C GLY A 237 -5.25 -8.71 32.93
N GLY A 238 -4.14 -9.10 32.28
CA GLY A 238 -2.82 -8.58 32.54
C GLY A 238 -2.61 -7.17 31.97
N ASP A 239 -1.67 -6.43 32.53
CA ASP A 239 -1.25 -5.13 32.00
C ASP A 239 -0.49 -5.33 30.68
N ILE A 240 -0.92 -4.62 29.63
CA ILE A 240 -0.32 -4.66 28.29
C ILE A 240 0.74 -3.57 28.08
N THR A 241 0.93 -2.66 29.03
CA THR A 241 1.88 -1.56 28.91
C THR A 241 3.34 -1.99 29.12
N GLU A 242 3.55 -3.19 29.66
CA GLU A 242 4.87 -3.78 29.91
C GLU A 242 5.34 -4.76 28.82
N MET A 243 4.84 -4.63 27.60
CA MET A 243 5.17 -5.56 26.51
C MET A 243 6.04 -4.93 25.42
#